data_f99a807722d2d5df9c3fc91362f16008
#
_entry.id   f99a807722d2d5df9c3fc91362f16008
#
_cell.length_a   1.000
_cell.length_b   1.000
_cell.length_c   1.000
_cell.angle_alpha   90.00
_cell.angle_beta   90.00
_cell.angle_gamma   90.00
#
_symmetry.space_group_name_H-M   'P 1'
#
loop_
_entity.id
_entity.type
_entity.pdbx_description
1 polymer ?
#
loop_
_entity_poly.entity_id
_entity_poly.type
_entity_poly.pdbx_seq_one_letter_code
_entity_poly.pdbx_strand_id
1 'polypeptide(L)'
;MFEQKSLDRIDGDYFNIIIADSQDVTIQSRNTGHYWYLHCAGYPTEEALVIFHKHRFKDWYHQHGHARSLRQAIKSIVKQDDYQLNVRKCI
;
A
#
# COMPACT_ATOMS: atom_id res chain seq x y z
N MET A 1 14.37 -2.41 3.98
CA MET A 1 14.26 -0.98 4.35
C MET A 1 13.89 -0.16 3.14
N PHE A 2 12.91 0.71 3.28
CA PHE A 2 12.52 1.61 2.20
C PHE A 2 13.56 2.72 2.04
N GLU A 3 13.98 2.98 0.80
CA GLU A 3 14.82 4.12 0.50
C GLU A 3 14.00 5.40 0.48
N GLN A 4 14.60 6.52 0.90
CA GLN A 4 13.89 7.80 0.92
C GLN A 4 13.37 8.20 -0.46
N LYS A 5 14.13 7.95 -1.51
CA LYS A 5 13.69 8.25 -2.88
C LYS A 5 12.47 7.44 -3.30
N SER A 6 12.32 6.21 -2.79
CA SER A 6 11.11 5.40 -3.04
C SER A 6 9.91 5.97 -2.31
N LEU A 7 10.09 6.39 -1.06
CA LEU A 7 9.04 7.03 -0.27
C LEU A 7 8.59 8.34 -0.92
N ASP A 8 9.53 9.12 -1.44
CA ASP A 8 9.24 10.41 -2.10
C ASP A 8 8.44 10.24 -3.39
N ARG A 9 8.42 9.06 -3.98
CA ARG A 9 7.68 8.75 -5.20
C ARG A 9 6.25 8.30 -4.96
N ILE A 10 5.84 8.13 -3.72
CA ILE A 10 4.43 7.82 -3.42
C ILE A 10 3.58 9.01 -3.85
N ASP A 11 2.61 8.75 -4.73
CA ASP A 11 1.77 9.80 -5.30
C ASP A 11 0.78 10.32 -4.28
N GLY A 12 1.00 11.53 -3.77
CA GLY A 12 0.14 12.18 -2.80
C GLY A 12 -1.23 12.59 -3.37
N ASP A 13 -1.39 12.61 -4.70
CA ASP A 13 -2.67 12.87 -5.33
C ASP A 13 -3.54 11.62 -5.35
N TYR A 14 -2.92 10.45 -5.44
CA TYR A 14 -3.63 9.18 -5.41
C TYR A 14 -3.85 8.68 -3.98
N PHE A 15 -2.86 8.85 -3.12
CA PHE A 15 -2.88 8.35 -1.75
C PHE A 15 -2.87 9.49 -0.72
N ASN A 16 -3.61 9.29 0.35
CA ASN A 16 -3.40 10.03 1.58
C ASN A 16 -2.29 9.32 2.37
N ILE A 17 -1.14 9.96 2.53
CA ILE A 17 0.02 9.37 3.21
C ILE A 17 -0.11 9.66 4.71
N ILE A 18 -0.29 8.61 5.50
CA ILE A 18 -0.50 8.72 6.95
C ILE A 18 0.81 8.60 7.69
N ILE A 19 1.58 7.55 7.39
CA ILE A 19 2.92 7.32 7.95
C ILE A 19 3.80 6.81 6.81
N ALA A 20 5.03 7.33 6.74
CA ALA A 20 6.00 6.84 5.76
C ALA A 20 7.40 6.95 6.37
N ASP A 21 7.95 5.81 6.81
CA ASP A 21 9.32 5.74 7.32
C ASP A 21 10.07 4.57 6.67
N SER A 22 11.27 4.29 7.14
CA SER A 22 12.15 3.32 6.50
C SER A 22 11.65 1.87 6.56
N GLN A 23 10.73 1.55 7.45
CA GLN A 23 10.23 0.18 7.61
C GLN A 23 8.72 0.07 7.47
N ASP A 24 7.99 1.13 7.70
CA ASP A 24 6.53 1.09 7.78
C ASP A 24 5.91 2.24 6.97
N VAL A 25 4.96 1.89 6.11
CA VAL A 25 4.20 2.86 5.32
C VAL A 25 2.72 2.57 5.51
N THR A 26 1.96 3.57 5.94
CA THR A 26 0.51 3.49 6.04
C THR A 26 -0.08 4.55 5.12
N ILE A 27 -0.86 4.11 4.14
CA ILE A 27 -1.47 4.97 3.14
C ILE A 27 -2.94 4.60 2.98
N GLN A 28 -3.71 5.56 2.48
CA GLN A 28 -5.12 5.35 2.17
C GLN A 28 -5.35 5.73 0.71
N SER A 29 -5.94 4.83 -0.07
CA SER A 29 -6.33 5.13 -1.45
C SER A 29 -7.48 6.14 -1.42
N ARG A 30 -7.32 7.28 -2.10
CA ARG A 30 -8.35 8.32 -2.10
C ARG A 30 -9.61 7.92 -2.83
N ASN A 31 -9.48 7.08 -3.87
CA ASN A 31 -10.62 6.67 -4.69
C ASN A 31 -11.52 5.60 -4.02
N THR A 32 -10.93 4.64 -3.33
CA THR A 32 -11.69 3.58 -2.64
C THR A 32 -11.92 3.87 -1.16
N GLY A 33 -11.06 4.69 -0.56
CA GLY A 33 -11.05 4.90 0.88
C GLY A 33 -10.39 3.78 1.68
N HIS A 34 -9.86 2.76 1.00
CA HIS A 34 -9.24 1.62 1.65
C HIS A 34 -7.88 1.96 2.24
N TYR A 35 -7.53 1.28 3.33
CA TYR A 35 -6.26 1.48 4.04
C TYR A 35 -5.28 0.37 3.70
N TRP A 36 -4.01 0.74 3.56
CA TRP A 36 -2.92 -0.17 3.23
C TRP A 36 -1.78 0.07 4.19
N TYR A 37 -1.26 -1.01 4.77
CA TYR A 37 -0.08 -0.98 5.61
C TYR A 37 0.99 -1.85 4.96
N LEU A 38 2.16 -1.27 4.71
CA LEU A 38 3.28 -1.92 4.06
C LEU A 38 4.42 -2.02 5.07
N HIS A 39 4.83 -3.24 5.40
CA HIS A 39 5.95 -3.49 6.29
C HIS A 39 7.11 -4.08 5.53
N CYS A 40 8.29 -3.45 5.62
CA CYS A 40 9.51 -3.94 5.00
C CYS A 40 10.42 -4.56 6.06
N ALA A 41 10.55 -5.89 6.03
CA ALA A 41 11.45 -6.61 6.92
C ALA A 41 12.88 -6.70 6.36
N GLY A 42 13.05 -6.40 5.06
CA GLY A 42 14.36 -6.47 4.39
C GLY A 42 15.30 -5.35 4.82
N TYR A 43 16.59 -5.66 4.86
CA TYR A 43 17.65 -4.70 5.12
C TYR A 43 18.93 -5.17 4.44
N PRO A 44 19.62 -4.30 3.66
CA PRO A 44 19.32 -2.88 3.38
C PRO A 44 18.35 -2.67 2.22
N THR A 45 17.78 -3.73 1.65
CA THR A 45 16.92 -3.68 0.47
C THR A 45 15.44 -3.60 0.87
N GLU A 46 14.56 -3.34 -0.12
CA GLU A 46 13.12 -3.33 0.05
C GLU A 46 12.49 -4.73 -0.06
N GLU A 47 13.28 -5.76 -0.26
CA GLU A 47 12.80 -7.13 -0.33
C GLU A 47 12.10 -7.54 0.97
N ALA A 48 11.30 -8.59 0.93
CA ALA A 48 10.49 -9.05 2.06
C ALA A 48 9.46 -8.03 2.54
N LEU A 49 8.82 -7.35 1.60
CA LEU A 49 7.75 -6.40 1.88
C LEU A 49 6.42 -7.15 1.97
N VAL A 50 5.67 -6.92 3.04
CA VAL A 50 4.34 -7.50 3.25
C VAL A 50 3.29 -6.40 3.16
N ILE A 51 2.21 -6.69 2.44
CA ILE A 51 1.11 -5.76 2.20
C ILE A 51 -0.09 -6.21 3.03
N PHE A 52 -0.60 -5.31 3.88
CA PHE A 52 -1.81 -5.52 4.65
C PHE A 52 -2.89 -4.55 4.16
N HIS A 53 -4.15 -4.97 4.25
CA HIS A 53 -5.28 -4.25 3.68
C HIS A 53 -6.47 -4.26 4.64
N LYS A 54 -7.21 -3.16 4.67
CA LYS A 54 -8.51 -3.10 5.31
C LYS A 54 -9.40 -2.08 4.60
N HIS A 55 -10.71 -2.28 4.65
CA HIS A 55 -11.66 -1.41 3.94
C HIS A 55 -11.99 -0.16 4.73
N ARG A 56 -12.16 -0.26 6.05
CA ARG A 56 -12.58 0.85 6.91
C ARG A 56 -11.61 1.03 8.06
N PHE A 57 -11.55 2.23 8.57
CA PHE A 57 -10.66 2.58 9.68
C PHE A 57 -10.82 1.63 10.87
N LYS A 58 -12.05 1.23 11.19
CA LYS A 58 -12.34 0.37 12.35
C LYS A 58 -12.06 -1.10 12.12
N ASP A 59 -11.80 -1.50 10.88
CA ASP A 59 -11.54 -2.90 10.55
C ASP A 59 -10.14 -3.31 10.96
N TRP A 60 -9.95 -4.61 11.17
CA TRP A 60 -8.62 -5.18 11.36
C TRP A 60 -7.93 -5.33 10.00
N TYR A 61 -6.61 -5.11 9.99
CA TYR A 61 -5.82 -5.43 8.81
C TYR A 61 -5.78 -6.94 8.57
N HIS A 62 -5.80 -7.32 7.31
CA HIS A 62 -5.52 -8.70 6.91
C HIS A 62 -4.41 -8.68 5.85
N GLN A 63 -3.66 -9.77 5.78
CA GLN A 63 -2.57 -9.87 4.82
C GLN A 63 -3.13 -9.95 3.40
N HIS A 64 -2.64 -9.08 2.53
CA HIS A 64 -3.05 -9.03 1.12
C HIS A 64 -2.04 -9.75 0.24
N GLY A 65 -0.75 -9.58 0.49
CA GLY A 65 0.29 -10.17 -0.34
C GLY A 65 1.68 -9.71 0.03
N HIS A 66 2.61 -10.00 -0.86
CA HIS A 66 4.03 -9.68 -0.71
C HIS A 66 4.51 -8.91 -1.92
N ALA A 67 5.62 -8.20 -1.77
CA ALA A 67 6.29 -7.52 -2.86
C ALA A 67 7.79 -7.47 -2.61
N ARG A 68 8.55 -7.23 -3.66
CA ARG A 68 10.01 -7.09 -3.58
C ARG A 68 10.45 -5.64 -3.57
N SER A 69 9.56 -4.71 -3.80
CA SER A 69 9.84 -3.28 -3.78
C SER A 69 8.57 -2.50 -3.49
N LEU A 70 8.75 -1.26 -3.03
CA LEU A 70 7.63 -0.36 -2.80
C LEU A 70 6.87 -0.09 -4.12
N ARG A 71 7.60 0.08 -5.22
CA ARG A 71 6.99 0.28 -6.53
C ARG A 71 6.07 -0.88 -6.91
N GLN A 72 6.51 -2.11 -6.71
CA GLN A 72 5.72 -3.30 -7.00
C GLN A 72 4.48 -3.35 -6.09
N ALA A 73 4.63 -3.03 -4.82
CA ALA A 73 3.53 -2.98 -3.87
C ALA A 73 2.47 -1.95 -4.29
N ILE A 74 2.90 -0.75 -4.69
CA ILE A 74 1.98 0.30 -5.15
C ILE A 74 1.22 -0.14 -6.40
N LYS A 75 1.89 -0.79 -7.34
CA LYS A 75 1.22 -1.32 -8.54
C LYS A 75 0.14 -2.35 -8.17
N SER A 76 0.43 -3.21 -7.22
CA SER A 76 -0.53 -4.21 -6.74
C SER A 76 -1.75 -3.54 -6.09
N ILE A 77 -1.52 -2.49 -5.30
CA ILE A 77 -2.57 -1.72 -4.65
C ILE A 77 -3.46 -1.04 -5.69
N VAL A 78 -2.88 -0.36 -6.66
CA VAL A 78 -3.63 0.33 -7.72
C VAL A 78 -4.48 -0.66 -8.50
N LYS A 79 -3.93 -1.82 -8.81
CA LYS A 79 -4.65 -2.89 -9.52
C LYS A 79 -5.86 -3.38 -8.70
N GLN A 80 -5.69 -3.54 -7.39
CA GLN A 80 -6.77 -3.95 -6.51
C GLN A 80 -7.84 -2.86 -6.40
N ASP A 81 -7.45 -1.59 -6.31
CA ASP A 81 -8.38 -0.47 -6.29
C ASP A 81 -9.20 -0.43 -7.58
N ASP A 82 -8.56 -0.62 -8.73
CA ASP A 82 -9.26 -0.65 -10.02
C ASP A 82 -10.26 -1.80 -10.07
N TYR A 83 -9.91 -2.96 -9.55
CA TYR A 83 -10.83 -4.09 -9.46
C TYR A 83 -12.05 -3.74 -8.61
N GLN A 84 -11.85 -3.13 -7.44
CA GLN A 84 -12.94 -2.75 -6.55
C GLN A 84 -13.89 -1.74 -7.21
N LEU A 85 -13.35 -0.77 -7.95
CA LEU A 85 -14.14 0.28 -8.57
C LEU A 85 -14.85 -0.18 -9.85
N ASN A 86 -14.19 -1.00 -10.67
CA ASN A 86 -14.67 -1.30 -12.01
C ASN A 86 -15.37 -2.64 -12.14
N VAL A 87 -15.04 -3.61 -11.29
CA VAL A 87 -15.61 -4.96 -11.37
C VAL A 87 -16.67 -5.15 -10.30
N ARG A 88 -16.29 -4.93 -9.05
CA ARG A 88 -17.15 -5.21 -7.90
C ARG A 88 -18.32 -4.25 -7.79
N LYS A 89 -18.12 -3.01 -8.23
CA LYS A 89 -19.15 -1.97 -8.18
C LYS A 89 -20.27 -2.20 -9.22
N CYS A 90 -19.99 -2.97 -10.26
CA CYS A 90 -20.97 -3.27 -11.29
C CYS A 90 -21.92 -4.40 -10.92
N ILE A 91 -21.76 -4.98 -9.78
CA ILE A 91 -22.62 -6.03 -9.22
C ILE A 91 -23.55 -5.41 -8.19
#